data_919034fe5358bda3e187c6a7329343f7
#
_entry.id   919034fe5358bda3e187c6a7329343f7
#
_cell.length_a   1.000
_cell.length_b   1.000
_cell.length_c   1.000
_cell.angle_alpha   90.00
_cell.angle_beta   90.00
_cell.angle_gamma   90.00
#
_symmetry.space_group_name_H-M   'P 1'
#
loop_
_entity.id
_entity.type
_entity.pdbx_description
1 polymer ?
#
loop_
_entity_poly.entity_id
_entity_poly.type
_entity_poly.pdbx_seq_one_letter_code
_entity_poly.pdbx_strand_id
1 'polypeptide(L)'
;MQAIVIAALVSVGVIAQAQQPTTAARPTLPAPDPPPSPAAMIARSKALELNTPYVPPPGDPLVHQAAGFAKVICSAVFITGLDPDFAAENVGYFTAPYEIRAKLGKPVVDREHKQVHVAVPGGVTRTAVFLGDQGCVTLPVGKDSVSFKPLELKSTLPDASTQTWPMGDLLRNEPPAPELNMAKVKQAVDAAFDPPEAKTAAFLVAWRGRLIAERYAPGITAQTPLESWSMGKSVTATLMGVLIQQGAYELWQPAPIPEWQEETNDLRSEIRIADLLHMSSGLRIKAPEDPDYDPTGTYADHFYLYTGGMNSFHYAATRPLQWFPGKVGRYRNTDPVLTNYLIRLAVENRGEEYLWFPRRALFDKLGMRTMVLETDPFGNFLAQGYEFASARDWARLGNLYLQDGIWNGERMLPEGFAKFVSTPAPAWVADHRPIYGGFFWINGDGEYPVPRNAYFMSGAGGQKTMIIPSHDLVVVRLGHFKGANEANQSFKNALALLMEAVPPNK
;
A
#
# COMPACT_ATOMS: atom_id res chain seq x y z
N MET A 1 -10.42 79.05 -68.45
CA MET A 1 -10.84 78.78 -67.04
C MET A 1 -10.66 77.34 -66.85
N GLN A 2 -9.58 76.98 -66.16
CA GLN A 2 -9.17 75.61 -65.97
C GLN A 2 -9.81 75.08 -64.69
N ALA A 3 -10.42 73.89 -64.72
CA ALA A 3 -10.95 73.18 -63.60
C ALA A 3 -9.90 72.13 -63.10
N ILE A 4 -9.52 72.27 -61.89
CA ILE A 4 -8.56 71.34 -61.19
C ILE A 4 -9.36 70.18 -60.68
N VAL A 5 -8.98 68.97 -61.11
CA VAL A 5 -9.52 67.68 -60.59
C VAL A 5 -8.54 67.18 -59.49
N ILE A 6 -9.01 67.07 -58.26
CA ILE A 6 -8.26 66.45 -57.12
C ILE A 6 -8.62 64.97 -57.13
N ALA A 7 -7.60 64.14 -57.39
CA ALA A 7 -7.72 62.67 -57.20
C ALA A 7 -7.42 62.28 -55.77
N ALA A 8 -8.37 61.70 -55.08
CA ALA A 8 -8.19 61.12 -53.74
C ALA A 8 -7.61 59.68 -53.84
N LEU A 9 -6.40 59.48 -53.34
CA LEU A 9 -5.81 58.15 -53.21
C LEU A 9 -6.36 57.47 -51.93
N VAL A 10 -7.11 56.40 -52.08
CA VAL A 10 -7.55 55.52 -51.05
C VAL A 10 -6.47 54.43 -50.86
N SER A 11 -5.69 54.53 -49.78
CA SER A 11 -4.75 53.49 -49.35
C SER A 11 -5.53 52.33 -48.66
N VAL A 12 -5.60 51.17 -49.28
CA VAL A 12 -6.10 49.94 -48.71
C VAL A 12 -5.01 49.34 -47.79
N GLY A 13 -5.17 49.49 -46.48
CA GLY A 13 -4.31 48.86 -45.52
C GLY A 13 -4.63 47.35 -45.45
N VAL A 14 -3.69 46.54 -45.88
CA VAL A 14 -3.74 45.07 -45.67
C VAL A 14 -3.43 44.81 -44.21
N ILE A 15 -4.46 44.43 -43.43
CA ILE A 15 -4.28 43.91 -42.04
C ILE A 15 -3.77 42.47 -42.18
N ALA A 16 -2.49 42.26 -41.91
CA ALA A 16 -1.94 40.92 -41.73
C ALA A 16 -2.57 40.28 -40.49
N GLN A 17 -3.43 39.29 -40.64
CA GLN A 17 -3.87 38.42 -39.57
C GLN A 17 -2.67 37.61 -39.09
N ALA A 18 -2.22 37.87 -37.85
CA ALA A 18 -1.27 37.01 -37.18
C ALA A 18 -1.90 35.61 -36.99
N GLN A 19 -1.34 34.62 -37.66
CA GLN A 19 -1.65 33.22 -37.41
C GLN A 19 -1.29 32.86 -35.96
N GLN A 20 -2.30 32.45 -35.17
CA GLN A 20 -2.06 31.87 -33.89
C GLN A 20 -1.20 30.60 -34.06
N PRO A 21 -0.19 30.37 -33.19
CA PRO A 21 0.58 29.14 -33.25
C PRO A 21 -0.36 27.96 -33.00
N THR A 22 -0.46 27.07 -33.98
CA THR A 22 -1.11 25.78 -33.81
C THR A 22 -0.40 25.03 -32.70
N THR A 23 -1.07 24.83 -31.55
CA THR A 23 -0.60 23.93 -30.52
C THR A 23 -0.43 22.54 -31.14
N ALA A 24 0.81 22.13 -31.31
CA ALA A 24 1.11 20.76 -31.74
C ALA A 24 0.42 19.79 -30.78
N ALA A 25 -0.46 18.96 -31.29
CA ALA A 25 -1.09 17.90 -30.52
C ALA A 25 0.01 17.04 -29.86
N ARG A 26 -0.03 16.92 -28.55
CA ARG A 26 0.87 16.01 -27.83
C ARG A 26 0.76 14.63 -28.47
N PRO A 27 1.86 13.90 -28.71
CA PRO A 27 1.79 12.53 -29.16
C PRO A 27 1.00 11.74 -28.12
N THR A 28 -0.19 11.30 -28.46
CA THR A 28 -0.95 10.34 -27.68
C THR A 28 -0.16 9.05 -27.68
N LEU A 29 0.29 8.63 -26.50
CA LEU A 29 0.86 7.28 -26.35
C LEU A 29 -0.16 6.28 -26.92
N PRO A 30 0.28 5.26 -27.66
CA PRO A 30 -0.64 4.22 -28.17
C PRO A 30 -1.44 3.65 -26.99
N ALA A 31 -2.72 3.38 -27.24
CA ALA A 31 -3.55 2.71 -26.24
C ALA A 31 -2.84 1.42 -25.81
N PRO A 32 -2.89 1.05 -24.51
CA PRO A 32 -2.33 -0.21 -24.06
C PRO A 32 -3.03 -1.36 -24.78
N ASP A 33 -2.27 -2.45 -25.01
CA ASP A 33 -2.92 -3.70 -25.38
C ASP A 33 -3.99 -4.04 -24.34
N PRO A 34 -5.15 -4.54 -24.76
CA PRO A 34 -6.17 -4.93 -23.80
C PRO A 34 -5.58 -5.98 -22.83
N PRO A 35 -5.94 -5.90 -21.54
CA PRO A 35 -5.44 -6.88 -20.59
C PRO A 35 -5.80 -8.30 -21.05
N PRO A 36 -4.93 -9.31 -20.82
CA PRO A 36 -5.21 -10.66 -21.24
C PRO A 36 -6.48 -11.17 -20.56
N SER A 37 -7.24 -11.99 -21.24
CA SER A 37 -8.41 -12.62 -20.61
C SER A 37 -7.99 -13.50 -19.44
N PRO A 38 -8.82 -13.63 -18.39
CA PRO A 38 -8.56 -14.57 -17.30
C PRO A 38 -8.21 -15.98 -17.80
N ALA A 39 -8.89 -16.45 -18.84
CA ALA A 39 -8.62 -17.76 -19.44
C ALA A 39 -7.20 -17.87 -20.03
N ALA A 40 -6.68 -16.82 -20.66
CA ALA A 40 -5.31 -16.82 -21.19
C ALA A 40 -4.27 -16.86 -20.05
N MET A 41 -4.50 -16.08 -18.98
CA MET A 41 -3.63 -16.10 -17.79
C MET A 41 -3.64 -17.47 -17.09
N ILE A 42 -4.80 -18.10 -16.96
CA ILE A 42 -4.94 -19.44 -16.40
C ILE A 42 -4.21 -20.46 -17.28
N ALA A 43 -4.42 -20.45 -18.58
CA ALA A 43 -3.77 -21.38 -19.50
C ALA A 43 -2.23 -21.27 -19.43
N ARG A 44 -1.69 -20.05 -19.43
CA ARG A 44 -0.25 -19.84 -19.30
C ARG A 44 0.28 -20.35 -17.96
N SER A 45 -0.38 -19.98 -16.83
CA SER A 45 0.08 -20.41 -15.52
C SER A 45 0.02 -21.93 -15.34
N LYS A 46 -1.02 -22.59 -15.86
CA LYS A 46 -1.14 -24.06 -15.84
C LYS A 46 -0.06 -24.77 -16.67
N ALA A 47 0.34 -24.19 -17.80
CA ALA A 47 1.41 -24.76 -18.63
C ALA A 47 2.80 -24.71 -17.93
N LEU A 48 2.96 -23.85 -16.93
CA LEU A 48 4.19 -23.69 -16.15
C LEU A 48 4.11 -24.38 -14.78
N GLU A 49 2.98 -24.98 -14.44
CA GLU A 49 2.70 -25.50 -13.11
C GLU A 49 3.49 -26.77 -12.80
N LEU A 50 4.11 -26.79 -11.63
CA LEU A 50 4.82 -27.94 -11.08
C LEU A 50 3.83 -28.95 -10.48
N ASN A 51 4.16 -30.23 -10.55
CA ASN A 51 3.36 -31.29 -9.94
C ASN A 51 3.64 -31.39 -8.42
N THR A 52 3.21 -30.39 -7.66
CA THR A 52 3.33 -30.36 -6.20
C THR A 52 1.93 -30.31 -5.58
N PRO A 53 1.68 -30.87 -4.39
CA PRO A 53 0.37 -30.88 -3.79
C PRO A 53 0.02 -29.49 -3.23
N TYR A 54 -1.25 -29.07 -3.36
CA TYR A 54 -1.80 -27.97 -2.58
C TYR A 54 -2.16 -28.45 -1.19
N VAL A 55 -1.72 -27.74 -0.17
CA VAL A 55 -2.06 -28.00 1.24
C VAL A 55 -2.90 -26.83 1.75
N PRO A 56 -4.21 -27.00 1.95
CA PRO A 56 -5.08 -25.94 2.41
C PRO A 56 -4.75 -25.51 3.84
N PRO A 57 -5.10 -24.27 4.24
CA PRO A 57 -5.05 -23.85 5.62
C PRO A 57 -5.84 -24.80 6.54
N PRO A 58 -5.32 -25.13 7.72
CA PRO A 58 -6.05 -25.97 8.68
C PRO A 58 -7.18 -25.20 9.37
N GLY A 59 -8.18 -25.91 9.87
CA GLY A 59 -9.24 -25.37 10.71
C GLY A 59 -10.49 -24.94 9.93
N ASP A 60 -11.44 -24.37 10.67
CA ASP A 60 -12.74 -23.95 10.15
C ASP A 60 -12.66 -22.51 9.61
N PRO A 61 -13.08 -22.27 8.34
CA PRO A 61 -13.13 -20.93 7.75
C PRO A 61 -13.90 -19.90 8.61
N LEU A 62 -15.01 -20.29 9.24
CA LEU A 62 -15.80 -19.36 10.05
C LEU A 62 -15.05 -18.93 11.31
N VAL A 63 -14.23 -19.83 11.89
CA VAL A 63 -13.36 -19.51 13.03
C VAL A 63 -12.27 -18.50 12.62
N HIS A 64 -11.71 -18.63 11.41
CA HIS A 64 -10.74 -17.67 10.88
C HIS A 64 -11.36 -16.31 10.60
N GLN A 65 -12.56 -16.29 10.03
CA GLN A 65 -13.29 -15.05 9.77
C GLN A 65 -13.68 -14.33 11.07
N ALA A 66 -14.07 -15.07 12.11
CA ALA A 66 -14.30 -14.50 13.45
C ALA A 66 -13.03 -13.87 14.02
N ALA A 67 -11.87 -14.52 13.84
CA ALA A 67 -10.59 -14.01 14.27
C ALA A 67 -10.23 -12.70 13.56
N GLY A 68 -10.37 -12.68 12.23
CA GLY A 68 -10.14 -11.48 11.44
C GLY A 68 -11.07 -10.33 11.81
N PHE A 69 -12.35 -10.63 12.08
CA PHE A 69 -13.32 -9.63 12.50
C PHE A 69 -12.98 -9.06 13.88
N ALA A 70 -12.66 -9.92 14.87
CA ALA A 70 -12.18 -9.48 16.18
C ALA A 70 -10.94 -8.58 16.06
N LYS A 71 -9.97 -8.99 15.23
CA LYS A 71 -8.72 -8.27 14.98
C LYS A 71 -8.96 -6.87 14.40
N VAL A 72 -9.75 -6.76 13.34
CA VAL A 72 -10.00 -5.50 12.66
C VAL A 72 -10.76 -4.52 13.56
N ILE A 73 -11.75 -5.00 14.33
CA ILE A 73 -12.46 -4.17 15.30
C ILE A 73 -11.53 -3.72 16.44
N CYS A 74 -10.67 -4.60 16.94
CA CYS A 74 -9.68 -4.24 17.94
C CYS A 74 -8.79 -3.07 17.46
N SER A 75 -8.25 -3.18 16.26
CA SER A 75 -7.38 -2.15 15.68
C SER A 75 -8.13 -0.84 15.43
N ALA A 76 -9.33 -0.90 14.87
CA ALA A 76 -10.15 0.28 14.62
C ALA A 76 -10.50 1.03 15.92
N VAL A 77 -10.77 0.30 17.01
CA VAL A 77 -11.15 0.88 18.31
C VAL A 77 -9.93 1.37 19.09
N PHE A 78 -8.87 0.57 19.19
CA PHE A 78 -7.75 0.89 20.09
C PHE A 78 -6.59 1.63 19.42
N ILE A 79 -6.46 1.58 18.10
CA ILE A 79 -5.43 2.33 17.35
C ILE A 79 -6.03 3.59 16.75
N THR A 80 -7.08 3.45 15.93
CA THR A 80 -7.71 4.61 15.24
C THR A 80 -8.62 5.41 16.16
N GLY A 81 -9.20 4.79 17.21
CA GLY A 81 -10.13 5.42 18.14
C GLY A 81 -11.57 5.49 17.64
N LEU A 82 -11.97 4.64 16.69
CA LEU A 82 -13.33 4.62 16.15
C LEU A 82 -14.33 4.04 17.15
N ASP A 83 -15.58 4.48 17.00
CA ASP A 83 -16.71 3.84 17.66
C ASP A 83 -16.84 2.38 17.22
N PRO A 84 -17.09 1.40 18.11
CA PRO A 84 -17.17 -0.02 17.77
C PRO A 84 -18.23 -0.37 16.73
N ASP A 85 -19.43 0.24 16.80
CA ASP A 85 -20.51 -0.02 15.86
C ASP A 85 -20.18 0.60 14.49
N PHE A 86 -19.59 1.80 14.47
CA PHE A 86 -19.08 2.42 13.26
C PHE A 86 -17.97 1.57 12.63
N ALA A 87 -17.02 1.08 13.42
CA ALA A 87 -15.92 0.22 12.94
C ALA A 87 -16.45 -1.10 12.36
N ALA A 88 -17.40 -1.75 13.05
CA ALA A 88 -18.03 -2.96 12.56
C ALA A 88 -18.73 -2.72 11.22
N GLU A 89 -19.42 -1.61 11.05
CA GLU A 89 -20.18 -1.29 9.84
C GLU A 89 -19.30 -0.83 8.67
N ASN A 90 -18.20 -0.12 8.91
CA ASN A 90 -17.44 0.54 7.86
C ASN A 90 -16.04 -0.05 7.59
N VAL A 91 -15.43 -0.72 8.58
CA VAL A 91 -14.06 -1.26 8.48
C VAL A 91 -14.04 -2.78 8.45
N GLY A 92 -14.91 -3.45 9.18
CA GLY A 92 -14.89 -4.90 9.42
C GLY A 92 -15.16 -5.81 8.20
N TYR A 93 -15.46 -5.25 7.03
CA TYR A 93 -15.91 -6.01 5.85
C TYR A 93 -14.83 -6.86 5.19
N PHE A 94 -13.58 -6.46 5.28
CA PHE A 94 -12.50 -7.16 4.57
C PHE A 94 -12.36 -8.63 5.01
N THR A 95 -12.45 -8.88 6.31
CA THR A 95 -12.28 -10.22 6.88
C THR A 95 -13.58 -10.92 7.21
N ALA A 96 -14.68 -10.19 7.25
CA ALA A 96 -16.00 -10.73 7.57
C ALA A 96 -17.10 -10.01 6.75
N PRO A 97 -17.30 -10.36 5.47
CA PRO A 97 -18.39 -9.80 4.65
C PRO A 97 -19.75 -10.09 5.28
N TYR A 98 -20.78 -9.36 4.87
CA TYR A 98 -22.11 -9.40 5.51
C TYR A 98 -22.70 -10.80 5.70
N GLU A 99 -22.62 -11.65 4.65
CA GLU A 99 -23.14 -13.00 4.70
C GLU A 99 -22.46 -13.88 5.76
N ILE A 100 -21.20 -13.58 6.05
CA ILE A 100 -20.41 -14.26 7.08
C ILE A 100 -20.71 -13.66 8.45
N ARG A 101 -20.78 -12.34 8.56
CA ARG A 101 -21.10 -11.65 9.82
C ARG A 101 -22.46 -12.04 10.38
N ALA A 102 -23.43 -12.34 9.51
CA ALA A 102 -24.72 -12.86 9.91
C ALA A 102 -24.64 -14.22 10.65
N LYS A 103 -23.54 -14.96 10.45
CA LYS A 103 -23.25 -16.27 11.09
C LYS A 103 -22.38 -16.13 12.35
N LEU A 104 -21.94 -14.93 12.69
CA LEU A 104 -21.06 -14.66 13.84
C LEU A 104 -21.82 -13.91 14.93
N GLY A 105 -21.34 -14.02 16.17
CA GLY A 105 -21.75 -13.13 17.26
C GLY A 105 -21.32 -11.70 17.00
N LYS A 106 -22.00 -10.73 17.62
CA LYS A 106 -21.54 -9.33 17.62
C LYS A 106 -20.18 -9.24 18.31
N PRO A 107 -19.26 -8.38 17.82
CA PRO A 107 -18.02 -8.11 18.52
C PRO A 107 -18.30 -7.54 19.90
N VAL A 108 -17.64 -8.08 20.92
CA VAL A 108 -17.68 -7.58 22.30
C VAL A 108 -16.34 -6.91 22.58
N VAL A 109 -16.37 -5.59 22.83
CA VAL A 109 -15.19 -4.80 23.15
C VAL A 109 -15.02 -4.74 24.66
N ASP A 110 -13.99 -5.40 25.18
CA ASP A 110 -13.54 -5.27 26.56
C ASP A 110 -12.47 -4.17 26.66
N ARG A 111 -12.87 -3.01 27.15
CA ARG A 111 -11.98 -1.85 27.28
C ARG A 111 -11.01 -1.96 28.45
N GLU A 112 -11.35 -2.71 29.49
CA GLU A 112 -10.50 -2.91 30.66
C GLU A 112 -9.28 -3.76 30.31
N HIS A 113 -9.50 -4.89 29.62
CA HIS A 113 -8.43 -5.79 29.19
C HIS A 113 -7.90 -5.45 27.77
N LYS A 114 -8.47 -4.44 27.10
CA LYS A 114 -8.15 -4.03 25.72
C LYS A 114 -8.24 -5.19 24.74
N GLN A 115 -9.35 -5.91 24.79
CA GLN A 115 -9.62 -7.08 23.96
C GLN A 115 -10.90 -6.92 23.15
N VAL A 116 -10.99 -7.66 22.06
CA VAL A 116 -12.24 -7.82 21.30
C VAL A 116 -12.49 -9.31 21.09
N HIS A 117 -13.72 -9.72 21.40
CA HIS A 117 -14.18 -11.11 21.34
C HIS A 117 -15.26 -11.25 20.28
N VAL A 118 -15.16 -12.28 19.45
CA VAL A 118 -16.19 -12.67 18.49
C VAL A 118 -16.51 -14.16 18.68
N ALA A 119 -17.74 -14.46 19.09
CA ALA A 119 -18.22 -15.83 19.26
C ALA A 119 -18.60 -16.44 17.91
N VAL A 120 -18.25 -17.72 17.73
CA VAL A 120 -18.68 -18.56 16.63
C VAL A 120 -19.74 -19.55 17.15
N PRO A 121 -20.83 -19.83 16.42
CA PRO A 121 -21.76 -20.87 16.79
C PRO A 121 -21.04 -22.20 17.02
N GLY A 122 -21.34 -22.86 18.14
CA GLY A 122 -20.62 -24.08 18.55
C GLY A 122 -19.63 -23.88 19.71
N GLY A 123 -19.51 -22.66 20.26
CA GLY A 123 -18.81 -22.40 21.49
C GLY A 123 -17.36 -21.91 21.36
N VAL A 124 -16.87 -21.70 20.14
CA VAL A 124 -15.53 -21.11 19.93
C VAL A 124 -15.65 -19.60 19.97
N THR A 125 -14.84 -18.96 20.81
CA THR A 125 -14.65 -17.50 20.82
C THR A 125 -13.26 -17.17 20.31
N ARG A 126 -13.18 -16.23 19.34
CA ARG A 126 -11.89 -15.70 18.89
C ARG A 126 -11.63 -14.35 19.54
N THR A 127 -10.41 -14.15 19.94
CA THR A 127 -9.98 -12.95 20.69
C THR A 127 -8.83 -12.27 19.97
N ALA A 128 -8.92 -10.95 19.88
CA ALA A 128 -7.80 -10.07 19.56
C ALA A 128 -7.50 -9.19 20.76
N VAL A 129 -6.21 -9.02 21.08
CA VAL A 129 -5.73 -8.20 22.21
C VAL A 129 -4.86 -7.06 21.71
N PHE A 130 -5.07 -5.85 22.23
CA PHE A 130 -4.24 -4.69 21.93
C PHE A 130 -3.01 -4.66 22.83
N LEU A 131 -1.83 -4.67 22.23
CA LEU A 131 -0.52 -4.75 22.88
C LEU A 131 0.33 -3.46 22.66
N GLY A 132 -0.32 -2.30 22.73
CA GLY A 132 0.38 -1.02 22.57
C GLY A 132 0.99 -0.86 21.18
N ASP A 133 2.29 -0.62 21.11
CA ASP A 133 3.01 -0.35 19.84
C ASP A 133 3.07 -1.54 18.87
N GLN A 134 2.74 -2.76 19.30
CA GLN A 134 2.56 -3.91 18.41
C GLN A 134 1.11 -4.09 17.96
N GLY A 135 0.25 -3.11 18.25
CA GLY A 135 -1.14 -3.08 17.82
C GLY A 135 -1.99 -4.21 18.37
N CYS A 136 -2.99 -4.62 17.63
CA CYS A 136 -3.86 -5.72 17.98
C CYS A 136 -3.34 -7.07 17.45
N VAL A 137 -3.33 -8.08 18.27
CA VAL A 137 -2.84 -9.43 17.93
C VAL A 137 -3.96 -10.45 18.09
N THR A 138 -4.17 -11.26 17.06
CA THR A 138 -5.11 -12.39 17.12
C THR A 138 -4.50 -13.51 17.96
N LEU A 139 -5.15 -13.88 19.05
CA LEU A 139 -4.69 -14.98 19.89
C LEU A 139 -4.92 -16.34 19.20
N PRO A 140 -4.00 -17.31 19.36
CA PRO A 140 -4.23 -18.70 18.93
C PRO A 140 -5.47 -19.28 19.61
N VAL A 141 -6.12 -20.24 18.95
CA VAL A 141 -7.28 -20.94 19.55
C VAL A 141 -6.88 -21.60 20.88
N GLY A 142 -7.66 -21.34 21.94
CA GLY A 142 -7.41 -21.91 23.26
C GLY A 142 -6.21 -21.33 24.02
N LYS A 143 -5.67 -20.18 23.55
CA LYS A 143 -4.64 -19.43 24.27
C LYS A 143 -5.18 -18.06 24.70
N ASP A 144 -4.67 -17.55 25.80
CA ASP A 144 -5.00 -16.26 26.39
C ASP A 144 -3.86 -15.24 26.28
N SER A 145 -2.73 -15.63 25.69
CA SER A 145 -1.51 -14.83 25.62
C SER A 145 -0.75 -15.08 24.33
N VAL A 146 0.16 -14.15 24.01
CA VAL A 146 1.10 -14.23 22.90
C VAL A 146 2.39 -14.93 23.32
N SER A 147 3.18 -15.39 22.35
CA SER A 147 4.45 -16.12 22.56
C SER A 147 5.68 -15.21 22.56
N PHE A 148 5.50 -13.89 22.55
CA PHE A 148 6.59 -12.91 22.59
C PHE A 148 6.33 -11.88 23.70
N LYS A 149 7.36 -11.11 24.06
CA LYS A 149 7.24 -10.02 25.01
C LYS A 149 6.96 -8.71 24.26
N PRO A 150 5.78 -8.09 24.44
CA PRO A 150 5.51 -6.77 23.86
C PRO A 150 6.49 -5.71 24.36
N LEU A 151 6.85 -4.78 23.49
CA LEU A 151 7.78 -3.69 23.78
C LEU A 151 7.06 -2.34 23.68
N GLU A 152 7.43 -1.42 24.55
CA GLU A 152 7.09 0.00 24.38
C GLU A 152 8.13 0.66 23.49
N LEU A 153 7.70 1.19 22.34
CA LEU A 153 8.58 1.81 21.35
C LEU A 153 8.57 3.33 21.48
N LYS A 154 9.47 3.84 22.32
CA LYS A 154 9.58 5.30 22.55
C LYS A 154 10.34 5.98 21.42
N SER A 155 9.63 6.76 20.59
CA SER A 155 10.31 7.64 19.63
C SER A 155 11.17 8.67 20.37
N THR A 156 12.36 8.92 19.83
CA THR A 156 13.28 9.98 20.32
C THR A 156 13.04 11.30 19.62
N LEU A 157 12.09 11.36 18.70
CA LEU A 157 11.78 12.57 17.96
C LEU A 157 11.13 13.62 18.88
N PRO A 158 11.44 14.91 18.66
CA PRO A 158 10.71 16.01 19.27
C PRO A 158 9.21 15.98 18.89
N ASP A 159 8.39 16.69 19.66
CA ASP A 159 6.98 16.84 19.35
C ASP A 159 6.79 17.37 17.92
N ALA A 160 5.88 16.75 17.15
CA ALA A 160 5.64 17.09 15.76
C ALA A 160 5.23 18.55 15.55
N SER A 161 4.52 19.14 16.51
CA SER A 161 4.06 20.53 16.48
C SER A 161 5.21 21.54 16.62
N THR A 162 6.38 21.09 17.08
CA THR A 162 7.57 21.95 17.27
C THR A 162 8.54 21.90 16.09
N GLN A 163 8.34 20.99 15.16
CA GLN A 163 9.20 20.80 13.99
C GLN A 163 8.45 21.13 12.70
N THR A 164 9.14 21.76 11.76
CA THR A 164 8.56 22.02 10.43
C THR A 164 8.43 20.72 9.61
N TRP A 165 7.40 20.69 8.74
CA TRP A 165 7.26 19.67 7.70
C TRP A 165 8.54 19.61 6.82
N PRO A 166 9.07 18.43 6.46
CA PRO A 166 8.45 17.10 6.64
C PRO A 166 8.82 16.39 7.95
N MET A 167 9.80 16.86 8.74
CA MET A 167 10.22 16.19 9.97
C MET A 167 9.22 16.36 11.12
N GLY A 168 8.40 17.38 11.09
CA GLY A 168 7.27 17.62 11.98
C GLY A 168 6.01 17.99 11.21
N ASP A 169 5.05 18.58 11.93
CA ASP A 169 3.73 18.90 11.39
C ASP A 169 3.47 20.41 11.25
N LEU A 170 4.43 21.24 11.65
CA LEU A 170 4.34 22.69 11.52
C LEU A 170 4.49 23.09 10.04
N LEU A 171 3.41 23.60 9.45
CA LEU A 171 3.40 24.08 8.08
C LEU A 171 3.92 25.52 8.03
N ARG A 172 4.77 25.83 7.04
CA ARG A 172 5.21 27.20 6.79
C ARG A 172 4.07 27.99 6.15
N ASN A 173 3.82 29.18 6.66
CA ASN A 173 2.85 30.10 6.08
C ASN A 173 3.46 30.83 4.87
N GLU A 174 3.63 30.09 3.78
CA GLU A 174 4.16 30.62 2.51
C GLU A 174 3.03 30.63 1.48
N PRO A 175 2.97 31.66 0.61
CA PRO A 175 1.98 31.70 -0.45
C PRO A 175 2.17 30.50 -1.38
N PRO A 176 1.07 30.01 -2.00
CA PRO A 176 1.17 28.98 -3.02
C PRO A 176 2.08 29.43 -4.17
N ALA A 177 2.80 28.47 -4.75
CA ALA A 177 3.61 28.75 -5.92
C ALA A 177 2.73 29.23 -7.09
N PRO A 178 3.14 30.28 -7.83
CA PRO A 178 2.31 30.91 -8.86
C PRO A 178 1.97 29.99 -10.04
N GLU A 179 2.75 28.94 -10.25
CA GLU A 179 2.48 27.91 -11.27
C GLU A 179 1.36 26.92 -10.92
N LEU A 180 0.91 26.90 -9.65
CA LEU A 180 -0.17 26.02 -9.20
C LEU A 180 -1.55 26.66 -9.42
N ASN A 181 -2.48 25.93 -9.98
CA ASN A 181 -3.89 26.32 -10.01
C ASN A 181 -4.58 25.87 -8.72
N MET A 182 -4.53 26.68 -7.67
CA MET A 182 -5.10 26.36 -6.36
C MET A 182 -6.63 26.17 -6.38
N ALA A 183 -7.34 26.78 -7.33
CA ALA A 183 -8.77 26.53 -7.49
C ALA A 183 -9.05 25.09 -7.92
N LYS A 184 -8.24 24.55 -8.84
CA LYS A 184 -8.30 23.14 -9.26
C LYS A 184 -7.84 22.20 -8.15
N VAL A 185 -6.81 22.56 -7.38
CA VAL A 185 -6.38 21.77 -6.20
C VAL A 185 -7.54 21.65 -5.21
N LYS A 186 -8.26 22.76 -4.94
CA LYS A 186 -9.44 22.70 -4.08
C LYS A 186 -10.53 21.80 -4.64
N GLN A 187 -10.83 21.88 -5.94
CA GLN A 187 -11.79 20.99 -6.61
C GLN A 187 -11.38 19.52 -6.49
N ALA A 188 -10.09 19.20 -6.61
CA ALA A 188 -9.58 17.85 -6.44
C ALA A 188 -9.80 17.33 -5.01
N VAL A 189 -9.58 18.18 -4.00
CA VAL A 189 -9.88 17.83 -2.61
C VAL A 189 -11.38 17.56 -2.43
N ASP A 190 -12.25 18.40 -2.98
CA ASP A 190 -13.69 18.20 -2.90
C ASP A 190 -14.12 16.90 -3.59
N ALA A 191 -13.60 16.61 -4.78
CA ALA A 191 -13.87 15.38 -5.54
C ALA A 191 -13.42 14.10 -4.82
N ALA A 192 -12.36 14.14 -4.01
CA ALA A 192 -11.89 12.99 -3.24
C ALA A 192 -12.85 12.57 -2.11
N PHE A 193 -13.76 13.47 -1.68
CA PHE A 193 -14.79 13.23 -0.66
C PHE A 193 -16.20 13.06 -1.23
N ASP A 194 -16.32 13.08 -2.55
CA ASP A 194 -17.59 12.95 -3.27
C ASP A 194 -17.62 11.67 -4.12
N PRO A 195 -18.64 10.82 -3.99
CA PRO A 195 -19.77 10.91 -3.05
C PRO A 195 -19.36 10.51 -1.61
N PRO A 196 -20.18 10.86 -0.59
CA PRO A 196 -19.90 10.49 0.82
C PRO A 196 -19.77 8.99 1.08
N GLU A 197 -20.36 8.16 0.19
CA GLU A 197 -20.26 6.71 0.20
C GLU A 197 -18.83 6.21 -0.05
N ALA A 198 -17.96 7.01 -0.66
CA ALA A 198 -16.54 6.70 -0.81
C ALA A 198 -15.81 6.55 0.54
N LYS A 199 -16.42 7.02 1.64
CA LYS A 199 -15.88 6.92 3.00
C LYS A 199 -14.44 7.41 3.12
N THR A 200 -14.08 8.45 2.35
CA THR A 200 -12.76 9.08 2.45
C THR A 200 -12.60 9.72 3.83
N ALA A 201 -11.59 9.28 4.57
CA ALA A 201 -11.26 9.76 5.91
C ALA A 201 -10.17 10.85 5.87
N ALA A 202 -9.19 10.72 4.95
CA ALA A 202 -8.14 11.70 4.75
C ALA A 202 -7.75 11.78 3.28
N PHE A 203 -7.52 12.99 2.79
CA PHE A 203 -6.94 13.25 1.48
C PHE A 203 -5.86 14.32 1.60
N LEU A 204 -4.70 14.08 0.99
CA LEU A 204 -3.55 14.94 1.13
C LEU A 204 -2.77 15.02 -0.20
N VAL A 205 -2.28 16.22 -0.53
CA VAL A 205 -1.48 16.48 -1.72
C VAL A 205 -0.17 17.15 -1.31
N ALA A 206 0.95 16.53 -1.66
CA ALA A 206 2.28 17.09 -1.48
C ALA A 206 2.93 17.30 -2.87
N TRP A 207 3.40 18.51 -3.13
CA TRP A 207 4.10 18.90 -4.34
C TRP A 207 5.50 19.41 -4.02
N ARG A 208 6.52 18.87 -4.69
CA ARG A 208 7.93 19.15 -4.41
C ARG A 208 8.27 19.06 -2.92
N GLY A 209 7.76 18.01 -2.28
CA GLY A 209 7.94 17.78 -0.83
C GLY A 209 7.13 18.68 0.10
N ARG A 210 6.36 19.65 -0.40
CA ARG A 210 5.54 20.59 0.40
C ARG A 210 4.08 20.16 0.39
N LEU A 211 3.42 20.21 1.54
CA LEU A 211 1.96 20.05 1.60
C LEU A 211 1.28 21.28 0.96
N ILE A 212 0.47 21.05 -0.06
CA ILE A 212 -0.30 22.10 -0.74
C ILE A 212 -1.80 22.00 -0.48
N ALA A 213 -2.30 20.83 -0.08
CA ALA A 213 -3.68 20.64 0.37
C ALA A 213 -3.80 19.40 1.26
N GLU A 214 -4.68 19.47 2.25
CA GLU A 214 -5.11 18.33 3.05
C GLU A 214 -6.54 18.56 3.56
N ARG A 215 -7.30 17.47 3.70
CA ARG A 215 -8.64 17.47 4.29
C ARG A 215 -8.89 16.16 5.02
N TYR A 216 -9.58 16.25 6.13
CA TYR A 216 -9.92 15.13 7.01
C TYR A 216 -11.44 15.08 7.21
N ALA A 217 -11.96 13.87 7.33
CA ALA A 217 -13.38 13.67 7.70
C ALA A 217 -13.61 14.08 9.16
N PRO A 218 -14.86 14.34 9.57
CA PRO A 218 -15.18 14.64 10.97
C PRO A 218 -14.63 13.57 11.93
N GLY A 219 -13.94 13.99 13.00
CA GLY A 219 -13.30 13.12 13.98
C GLY A 219 -11.93 12.59 13.59
N ILE A 220 -11.46 12.82 12.36
CA ILE A 220 -10.13 12.45 11.89
C ILE A 220 -9.23 13.68 11.87
N THR A 221 -7.97 13.51 12.22
CA THR A 221 -6.94 14.57 12.26
C THR A 221 -5.71 14.18 11.45
N ALA A 222 -4.78 15.11 11.33
CA ALA A 222 -3.48 14.87 10.70
C ALA A 222 -2.62 13.81 11.42
N GLN A 223 -2.94 13.49 12.67
CA GLN A 223 -2.25 12.51 13.50
C GLN A 223 -3.03 11.20 13.67
N THR A 224 -4.26 11.10 13.15
CA THR A 224 -5.06 9.88 13.29
C THR A 224 -4.46 8.75 12.46
N PRO A 225 -4.01 7.64 13.06
CA PRO A 225 -3.57 6.47 12.33
C PRO A 225 -4.79 5.73 11.76
N LEU A 226 -4.83 5.62 10.44
CA LEU A 226 -5.91 4.93 9.72
C LEU A 226 -5.41 3.60 9.17
N GLU A 227 -6.34 2.68 8.97
CA GLU A 227 -6.05 1.40 8.33
C GLU A 227 -5.45 1.61 6.94
N SER A 228 -4.39 0.90 6.62
CA SER A 228 -3.65 1.06 5.36
C SER A 228 -3.69 -0.18 4.49
N TRP A 229 -4.00 -1.33 5.07
CA TRP A 229 -4.05 -2.63 4.43
C TRP A 229 -2.78 -2.90 3.61
N SER A 230 -2.90 -3.36 2.39
CA SER A 230 -1.74 -3.77 1.57
C SER A 230 -0.74 -2.67 1.21
N MET A 231 -0.95 -1.42 1.63
CA MET A 231 0.09 -0.39 1.53
C MET A 231 1.35 -0.76 2.35
N GLY A 232 1.20 -1.57 3.40
CA GLY A 232 2.30 -2.08 4.21
C GLY A 232 3.31 -2.94 3.46
N LYS A 233 2.92 -3.55 2.35
CA LYS A 233 3.88 -4.24 1.46
C LYS A 233 4.98 -3.29 0.99
N SER A 234 4.61 -2.05 0.70
CA SER A 234 5.59 -1.02 0.32
C SER A 234 6.46 -0.57 1.50
N VAL A 235 5.95 -0.60 2.74
CA VAL A 235 6.78 -0.44 3.96
C VAL A 235 7.77 -1.58 4.08
N THR A 236 7.32 -2.82 3.86
CA THR A 236 8.20 -4.01 3.84
C THR A 236 9.30 -3.89 2.79
N ALA A 237 8.95 -3.46 1.55
CA ALA A 237 9.95 -3.18 0.52
C ALA A 237 10.96 -2.11 0.96
N THR A 238 10.49 -1.05 1.61
CA THR A 238 11.34 0.04 2.08
C THR A 238 12.30 -0.44 3.16
N LEU A 239 11.83 -1.22 4.14
CA LEU A 239 12.69 -1.80 5.19
C LEU A 239 13.73 -2.77 4.60
N MET A 240 13.36 -3.58 3.61
CA MET A 240 14.31 -4.41 2.87
C MET A 240 15.31 -3.55 2.11
N GLY A 241 14.89 -2.48 1.46
CA GLY A 241 15.77 -1.51 0.80
C GLY A 241 16.77 -0.87 1.75
N VAL A 242 16.34 -0.53 2.97
CA VAL A 242 17.24 -0.03 4.04
C VAL A 242 18.29 -1.09 4.41
N LEU A 243 17.90 -2.34 4.56
CA LEU A 243 18.85 -3.43 4.87
C LEU A 243 19.82 -3.69 3.73
N ILE A 244 19.39 -3.60 2.47
CA ILE A 244 20.27 -3.69 1.31
C ILE A 244 21.25 -2.51 1.29
N GLN A 245 20.78 -1.28 1.55
CA GLN A 245 21.65 -0.10 1.67
C GLN A 245 22.71 -0.26 2.78
N GLN A 246 22.36 -0.97 3.85
CA GLN A 246 23.24 -1.28 4.97
C GLN A 246 24.16 -2.48 4.70
N GLY A 247 24.09 -3.13 3.53
CA GLY A 247 24.91 -4.28 3.16
C GLY A 247 24.52 -5.60 3.83
N ALA A 248 23.30 -5.73 4.35
CA ALA A 248 22.81 -6.99 4.91
C ALA A 248 22.50 -8.01 3.83
N TYR A 249 22.01 -7.55 2.70
CA TYR A 249 21.60 -8.37 1.58
C TYR A 249 21.94 -7.70 0.24
N GLU A 250 21.96 -8.51 -0.82
CA GLU A 250 21.93 -8.06 -2.20
C GLU A 250 20.55 -8.37 -2.82
N LEU A 251 20.02 -7.45 -3.61
CA LEU A 251 18.67 -7.55 -4.19
C LEU A 251 18.43 -8.86 -4.97
N TRP A 252 19.44 -9.31 -5.71
CA TRP A 252 19.35 -10.45 -6.61
C TRP A 252 19.91 -11.75 -6.04
N GLN A 253 20.38 -11.76 -4.80
CA GLN A 253 20.81 -12.99 -4.14
C GLN A 253 19.62 -13.92 -3.84
N PRO A 254 19.85 -15.24 -3.76
CA PRO A 254 18.87 -16.16 -3.17
C PRO A 254 18.47 -15.72 -1.77
N ALA A 255 17.19 -15.87 -1.45
CA ALA A 255 16.64 -15.53 -0.13
C ALA A 255 17.10 -16.59 0.89
N PRO A 256 17.87 -16.23 1.93
CA PRO A 256 18.43 -17.20 2.88
C PRO A 256 17.40 -17.59 3.94
N ILE A 257 16.25 -18.14 3.54
CA ILE A 257 15.23 -18.69 4.42
C ILE A 257 15.74 -20.02 4.96
N PRO A 258 15.82 -20.21 6.30
CA PRO A 258 16.40 -21.41 6.90
C PRO A 258 15.72 -22.72 6.44
N GLU A 259 14.39 -22.74 6.38
CA GLU A 259 13.60 -23.91 5.97
C GLU A 259 13.89 -24.37 4.53
N TRP A 260 14.45 -23.51 3.69
CA TRP A 260 14.82 -23.84 2.30
C TRP A 260 16.25 -24.35 2.13
N GLN A 261 17.02 -24.36 3.23
CA GLN A 261 18.39 -24.85 3.26
C GLN A 261 18.52 -26.23 3.93
N GLU A 262 17.41 -26.79 4.45
CA GLU A 262 17.42 -28.08 5.17
C GLU A 262 17.61 -29.27 4.21
N GLU A 263 17.12 -29.16 2.96
CA GLU A 263 17.22 -30.20 1.93
C GLU A 263 18.12 -29.75 0.78
N THR A 264 19.01 -30.63 0.34
CA THR A 264 20.07 -30.29 -0.66
C THR A 264 19.54 -29.86 -2.03
N ASN A 265 18.30 -30.23 -2.40
CA ASN A 265 17.72 -29.94 -3.71
C ASN A 265 16.38 -29.21 -3.61
N ASP A 266 16.15 -28.48 -2.56
CA ASP A 266 14.96 -27.67 -2.44
C ASP A 266 14.98 -26.50 -3.43
N LEU A 267 14.13 -26.58 -4.45
CA LEU A 267 14.04 -25.53 -5.48
C LEU A 267 13.62 -24.16 -4.92
N ARG A 268 13.05 -24.10 -3.70
CA ARG A 268 12.75 -22.83 -3.03
C ARG A 268 14.00 -22.04 -2.69
N SER A 269 15.15 -22.72 -2.52
CA SER A 269 16.44 -22.07 -2.32
C SER A 269 16.91 -21.21 -3.50
N GLU A 270 16.28 -21.34 -4.68
CA GLU A 270 16.53 -20.50 -5.85
C GLU A 270 15.70 -19.20 -5.84
N ILE A 271 14.72 -19.06 -4.96
CA ILE A 271 13.90 -17.83 -4.83
C ILE A 271 14.82 -16.69 -4.38
N ARG A 272 14.90 -15.64 -5.18
CA ARG A 272 15.69 -14.45 -4.86
C ARG A 272 14.85 -13.43 -4.07
N ILE A 273 15.52 -12.53 -3.35
CA ILE A 273 14.85 -11.40 -2.66
C ILE A 273 14.04 -10.57 -3.67
N ALA A 274 14.59 -10.34 -4.87
CA ALA A 274 13.87 -9.66 -5.96
C ALA A 274 12.59 -10.41 -6.39
N ASP A 275 12.59 -11.74 -6.40
CA ASP A 275 11.40 -12.53 -6.79
C ASP A 275 10.27 -12.40 -5.74
N LEU A 276 10.61 -12.32 -4.45
CA LEU A 276 9.66 -11.99 -3.38
C LEU A 276 9.08 -10.59 -3.58
N LEU A 277 9.93 -9.57 -3.73
CA LEU A 277 9.49 -8.19 -3.95
C LEU A 277 8.62 -8.04 -5.22
N HIS A 278 8.88 -8.82 -6.25
CA HIS A 278 8.11 -8.85 -7.51
C HIS A 278 6.82 -9.66 -7.44
N MET A 279 6.46 -10.26 -6.29
CA MET A 279 5.31 -11.17 -6.19
C MET A 279 5.39 -12.31 -7.22
N SER A 280 6.55 -12.91 -7.34
CA SER A 280 6.85 -13.97 -8.31
C SER A 280 7.70 -15.10 -7.72
N SER A 281 7.62 -15.32 -6.40
CA SER A 281 8.29 -16.43 -5.72
C SER A 281 7.90 -17.80 -6.27
N GLY A 282 6.67 -17.93 -6.76
CA GLY A 282 6.13 -19.19 -7.25
C GLY A 282 5.57 -20.12 -6.18
N LEU A 283 5.48 -19.69 -4.93
CA LEU A 283 4.91 -20.50 -3.84
C LEU A 283 3.44 -20.84 -4.06
N ARG A 284 3.05 -22.07 -3.73
CA ARG A 284 1.71 -22.60 -3.92
C ARG A 284 0.79 -22.19 -2.78
N ILE A 285 -0.04 -21.22 -3.04
CA ILE A 285 -1.13 -20.78 -2.18
C ILE A 285 -2.37 -20.40 -3.01
N LYS A 286 -3.51 -20.19 -2.37
CA LYS A 286 -4.67 -19.53 -2.97
C LYS A 286 -4.80 -18.10 -2.50
N ALA A 287 -5.09 -17.20 -3.44
CA ALA A 287 -5.31 -15.77 -3.18
C ALA A 287 -6.54 -15.28 -3.95
N PRO A 288 -7.30 -14.29 -3.41
CA PRO A 288 -8.51 -13.76 -4.07
C PRO A 288 -8.23 -13.10 -5.43
N GLU A 289 -7.03 -12.61 -5.67
CA GLU A 289 -6.62 -11.96 -6.91
C GLU A 289 -6.12 -12.96 -7.98
N ASP A 290 -6.04 -14.25 -7.66
CA ASP A 290 -5.73 -15.27 -8.64
C ASP A 290 -6.91 -15.39 -9.64
N PRO A 291 -6.65 -15.47 -10.97
CA PRO A 291 -7.71 -15.45 -11.98
C PRO A 291 -8.63 -16.70 -11.95
N ASP A 292 -8.21 -17.75 -11.26
CA ASP A 292 -8.94 -19.00 -11.05
C ASP A 292 -9.40 -19.19 -9.59
N TYR A 293 -9.43 -18.14 -8.80
CA TYR A 293 -9.90 -18.19 -7.41
C TYR A 293 -11.37 -18.54 -7.33
N ASP A 294 -11.67 -19.58 -6.53
CA ASP A 294 -13.03 -19.99 -6.19
C ASP A 294 -13.35 -19.56 -4.74
N PRO A 295 -14.22 -18.56 -4.54
CA PRO A 295 -14.59 -18.08 -3.21
C PRO A 295 -15.44 -19.11 -2.41
N THR A 296 -15.99 -20.13 -3.07
CA THR A 296 -16.78 -21.21 -2.43
C THR A 296 -15.92 -22.41 -2.01
N GLY A 297 -14.65 -22.39 -2.42
CA GLY A 297 -13.69 -23.45 -2.15
C GLY A 297 -13.08 -23.38 -0.75
N THR A 298 -11.86 -23.88 -0.62
CA THR A 298 -11.11 -23.82 0.63
C THR A 298 -10.79 -22.40 1.03
N TYR A 299 -10.74 -22.11 2.33
CA TYR A 299 -10.29 -20.80 2.85
C TYR A 299 -8.93 -20.44 2.26
N ALA A 300 -8.81 -19.22 1.73
CA ALA A 300 -7.60 -18.83 1.05
C ALA A 300 -6.42 -18.62 2.02
N ASP A 301 -5.24 -19.15 1.68
CA ASP A 301 -3.99 -18.92 2.42
C ASP A 301 -3.70 -17.44 2.59
N HIS A 302 -4.01 -16.64 1.57
CA HIS A 302 -3.88 -15.18 1.59
C HIS A 302 -4.60 -14.55 2.80
N PHE A 303 -5.82 -15.00 3.11
CA PHE A 303 -6.55 -14.55 4.30
C PHE A 303 -6.08 -15.24 5.57
N TYR A 304 -5.68 -16.51 5.49
CA TYR A 304 -5.20 -17.25 6.65
C TYR A 304 -3.96 -16.61 7.27
N LEU A 305 -3.07 -16.03 6.46
CA LEU A 305 -1.92 -15.26 6.92
C LEU A 305 -2.31 -14.03 7.77
N TYR A 306 -3.52 -13.53 7.63
CA TYR A 306 -4.07 -12.46 8.49
C TYR A 306 -4.80 -12.97 9.72
N THR A 307 -5.46 -14.12 9.62
CA THR A 307 -6.53 -14.52 10.54
C THR A 307 -6.23 -15.79 11.33
N GLY A 308 -5.19 -16.53 10.94
CA GLY A 308 -4.89 -17.84 11.52
C GLY A 308 -4.48 -17.80 13.00
N GLY A 309 -3.89 -16.71 13.47
CA GLY A 309 -3.33 -16.63 14.83
C GLY A 309 -2.19 -17.64 15.04
N MET A 310 -1.31 -17.79 14.05
CA MET A 310 -0.22 -18.77 13.99
C MET A 310 1.09 -18.08 13.64
N ASN A 311 2.21 -18.81 13.63
CA ASN A 311 3.50 -18.32 13.16
C ASN A 311 3.45 -18.14 11.63
N SER A 312 3.24 -16.89 11.19
CA SER A 312 3.06 -16.54 9.79
C SER A 312 4.31 -16.79 8.94
N PHE A 313 5.51 -16.59 9.51
CA PHE A 313 6.78 -16.82 8.82
C PHE A 313 6.97 -18.30 8.51
N HIS A 314 6.81 -19.16 9.50
CA HIS A 314 6.91 -20.61 9.31
C HIS A 314 5.85 -21.13 8.33
N TYR A 315 4.61 -20.65 8.45
CA TYR A 315 3.55 -21.04 7.51
C TYR A 315 3.93 -20.70 6.06
N ALA A 316 4.39 -19.49 5.81
CA ALA A 316 4.78 -19.06 4.47
C ALA A 316 6.01 -19.84 3.94
N ALA A 317 7.03 -20.04 4.81
CA ALA A 317 8.27 -20.75 4.46
C ALA A 317 8.06 -22.24 4.11
N THR A 318 7.01 -22.86 4.67
CA THR A 318 6.70 -24.28 4.43
C THR A 318 5.78 -24.53 3.22
N ARG A 319 5.36 -23.51 2.49
CA ARG A 319 4.55 -23.72 1.27
C ARG A 319 5.41 -24.30 0.14
N PRO A 320 4.89 -25.30 -0.60
CA PRO A 320 5.61 -25.86 -1.75
C PRO A 320 5.63 -24.86 -2.93
N LEU A 321 6.47 -25.10 -3.92
CA LEU A 321 6.43 -24.34 -5.18
C LEU A 321 5.23 -24.75 -6.03
N GLN A 322 4.57 -23.78 -6.64
CA GLN A 322 3.62 -23.96 -7.75
C GLN A 322 4.30 -23.73 -9.10
N TRP A 323 5.19 -22.77 -9.14
CA TRP A 323 5.95 -22.42 -10.34
C TRP A 323 7.42 -22.18 -9.98
N PHE A 324 8.30 -22.32 -10.97
CA PHE A 324 9.67 -21.86 -10.79
C PHE A 324 9.70 -20.35 -10.49
N PRO A 325 10.64 -19.89 -9.63
CA PRO A 325 10.77 -18.48 -9.28
C PRO A 325 10.90 -17.58 -10.51
N GLY A 326 10.27 -16.42 -10.47
CA GLY A 326 10.30 -15.43 -11.55
C GLY A 326 9.50 -15.76 -12.80
N LYS A 327 8.71 -16.85 -12.83
CA LYS A 327 7.95 -17.27 -14.03
C LYS A 327 6.53 -16.76 -14.10
N VAL A 328 5.84 -16.63 -12.95
CA VAL A 328 4.44 -16.22 -12.88
C VAL A 328 4.30 -15.15 -11.80
N GLY A 329 3.73 -14.00 -12.17
CA GLY A 329 3.41 -12.92 -11.25
C GLY A 329 2.01 -13.12 -10.66
N ARG A 330 1.90 -13.23 -9.33
CA ARG A 330 0.62 -13.35 -8.62
C ARG A 330 0.68 -12.59 -7.30
N TYR A 331 -0.36 -11.83 -7.01
CA TYR A 331 -0.45 -11.03 -5.80
C TYR A 331 -0.78 -11.91 -4.59
N ARG A 332 0.24 -12.27 -3.79
CA ARG A 332 0.13 -13.26 -2.73
C ARG A 332 0.82 -12.82 -1.46
N ASN A 333 0.17 -13.00 -0.30
CA ASN A 333 0.70 -12.53 0.99
C ASN A 333 1.90 -13.32 1.51
N THR A 334 2.23 -14.48 0.96
CA THR A 334 3.46 -15.23 1.32
C THR A 334 4.72 -14.41 1.08
N ASP A 335 4.79 -13.68 -0.02
CA ASP A 335 5.99 -12.99 -0.46
C ASP A 335 6.39 -11.84 0.48
N PRO A 336 5.49 -10.91 0.88
CA PRO A 336 5.82 -9.89 1.87
C PRO A 336 6.03 -10.47 3.28
N VAL A 337 5.35 -11.55 3.65
CA VAL A 337 5.58 -12.25 4.93
C VAL A 337 6.99 -12.81 4.98
N LEU A 338 7.47 -13.47 3.92
CA LEU A 338 8.84 -13.98 3.83
C LEU A 338 9.88 -12.86 3.75
N THR A 339 9.55 -11.74 3.10
CA THR A 339 10.42 -10.57 3.12
C THR A 339 10.57 -10.02 4.54
N ASN A 340 9.50 -9.97 5.34
CA ASN A 340 9.58 -9.62 6.77
C ASN A 340 10.35 -10.65 7.58
N TYR A 341 10.27 -11.94 7.23
CA TYR A 341 11.11 -12.97 7.86
C TYR A 341 12.61 -12.70 7.61
N LEU A 342 12.99 -12.38 6.39
CA LEU A 342 14.37 -11.97 6.06
C LEU A 342 14.80 -10.72 6.83
N ILE A 343 13.92 -9.72 6.97
CA ILE A 343 14.19 -8.53 7.77
C ILE A 343 14.48 -8.94 9.23
N ARG A 344 13.66 -9.81 9.82
CA ARG A 344 13.86 -10.32 11.17
C ARG A 344 15.20 -11.05 11.32
N LEU A 345 15.51 -11.96 10.41
CA LEU A 345 16.78 -12.70 10.41
C LEU A 345 18.00 -11.77 10.33
N ALA A 346 17.97 -10.76 9.46
CA ALA A 346 19.07 -9.80 9.35
C ALA A 346 19.26 -8.97 10.62
N VAL A 347 18.18 -8.54 11.23
CA VAL A 347 18.20 -7.72 12.45
C VAL A 347 18.68 -8.54 13.65
N GLU A 348 18.10 -9.72 13.87
CA GLU A 348 18.48 -10.60 14.98
C GLU A 348 19.93 -11.11 14.84
N ASN A 349 20.42 -11.39 13.63
CA ASN A 349 21.81 -11.77 13.37
C ASN A 349 22.83 -10.68 13.72
N ARG A 350 22.38 -9.40 13.77
CA ARG A 350 23.19 -8.27 14.24
C ARG A 350 23.11 -8.07 15.76
N GLY A 351 22.35 -8.92 16.48
CA GLY A 351 22.07 -8.75 17.90
C GLY A 351 21.15 -7.57 18.21
N GLU A 352 20.35 -7.14 17.25
CA GLU A 352 19.44 -6.01 17.38
C GLU A 352 18.00 -6.48 17.66
N GLU A 353 17.22 -5.63 18.33
CA GLU A 353 15.82 -5.92 18.62
C GLU A 353 14.95 -5.69 17.39
N TYR A 354 14.28 -6.76 16.91
CA TYR A 354 13.49 -6.76 15.68
C TYR A 354 12.28 -5.79 15.75
N LEU A 355 11.55 -5.80 16.87
CA LEU A 355 10.35 -4.96 17.01
C LEU A 355 10.68 -3.45 16.99
N TRP A 356 11.93 -3.08 17.35
CA TRP A 356 12.42 -1.70 17.29
C TRP A 356 12.94 -1.28 15.93
N PHE A 357 13.31 -2.25 15.08
CA PHE A 357 14.01 -1.97 13.84
C PHE A 357 13.27 -1.01 12.90
N PRO A 358 11.96 -1.18 12.59
CA PRO A 358 11.26 -0.29 11.68
C PRO A 358 11.25 1.17 12.16
N ARG A 359 11.05 1.39 13.45
CA ARG A 359 11.05 2.73 14.02
C ARG A 359 12.41 3.38 13.90
N ARG A 360 13.46 2.70 14.36
CA ARG A 360 14.82 3.22 14.35
C ARG A 360 15.39 3.39 12.94
N ALA A 361 15.16 2.43 12.08
CA ALA A 361 15.77 2.37 10.76
C ALA A 361 15.05 3.22 9.70
N LEU A 362 13.75 3.47 9.90
CA LEU A 362 12.92 4.13 8.90
C LEU A 362 12.03 5.23 9.52
N PHE A 363 11.14 4.90 10.46
CA PHE A 363 10.06 5.82 10.82
C PHE A 363 10.56 7.09 11.51
N ASP A 364 11.44 6.97 12.49
CA ASP A 364 12.00 8.14 13.17
C ASP A 364 12.88 8.97 12.22
N LYS A 365 13.59 8.34 11.29
CA LYS A 365 14.38 9.07 10.26
C LYS A 365 13.51 9.90 9.32
N LEU A 366 12.32 9.41 8.98
CA LEU A 366 11.37 10.13 8.12
C LEU A 366 10.45 11.09 8.89
N GLY A 367 10.44 11.07 10.21
CA GLY A 367 9.49 11.81 11.03
C GLY A 367 8.08 11.19 11.08
N MET A 368 7.97 9.89 10.77
CA MET A 368 6.70 9.13 10.81
C MET A 368 6.42 8.68 12.26
N ARG A 369 5.54 9.41 12.93
CA ARG A 369 5.28 9.20 14.37
C ARG A 369 4.11 8.28 14.66
N THR A 370 3.17 8.16 13.73
CA THR A 370 1.89 7.47 13.95
C THR A 370 1.87 6.04 13.42
N MET A 371 2.96 5.60 12.76
CA MET A 371 3.02 4.26 12.17
C MET A 371 3.02 3.18 13.25
N VAL A 372 2.04 2.28 13.16
CA VAL A 372 1.92 1.05 13.94
C VAL A 372 2.01 -0.13 12.98
N LEU A 373 2.94 -1.04 13.21
CA LEU A 373 3.01 -2.34 12.54
C LEU A 373 2.51 -3.40 13.51
N GLU A 374 1.45 -4.10 13.13
CA GLU A 374 0.87 -5.13 13.97
C GLU A 374 1.55 -6.48 13.73
N THR A 375 1.50 -7.36 14.74
CA THR A 375 2.19 -8.65 14.71
C THR A 375 1.22 -9.83 14.74
N ASP A 376 1.73 -11.00 14.37
CA ASP A 376 1.14 -12.29 14.76
C ASP A 376 1.47 -12.61 16.23
N PRO A 377 0.92 -13.70 16.82
CA PRO A 377 1.16 -14.05 18.22
C PRO A 377 2.59 -14.51 18.52
N PHE A 378 3.48 -14.56 17.53
CA PHE A 378 4.90 -14.89 17.64
C PHE A 378 5.81 -13.66 17.50
N GLY A 379 5.21 -12.45 17.39
CA GLY A 379 5.94 -11.20 17.23
C GLY A 379 6.46 -10.96 15.81
N ASN A 380 5.94 -11.68 14.81
CA ASN A 380 6.26 -11.42 13.41
C ASN A 380 5.37 -10.30 12.88
N PHE A 381 5.95 -9.27 12.28
CA PHE A 381 5.14 -8.21 11.65
C PHE A 381 4.28 -8.77 10.52
N LEU A 382 2.99 -8.44 10.55
CA LEU A 382 2.02 -8.72 9.50
C LEU A 382 1.94 -7.54 8.52
N ALA A 383 3.09 -6.97 8.17
CA ALA A 383 3.20 -5.79 7.32
C ALA A 383 2.89 -6.07 5.82
N GLN A 384 2.19 -7.15 5.54
CA GLN A 384 1.50 -7.35 4.28
C GLN A 384 0.14 -6.64 4.23
N GLY A 385 -0.37 -6.11 5.36
CA GLY A 385 -1.65 -5.43 5.39
C GLY A 385 -2.22 -5.07 6.77
N TYR A 386 -1.47 -5.25 7.86
CA TYR A 386 -1.90 -4.83 9.19
C TYR A 386 -0.97 -3.74 9.73
N GLU A 387 -1.09 -2.57 9.10
CA GLU A 387 -0.43 -1.35 9.54
C GLU A 387 -1.39 -0.17 9.53
N PHE A 388 -1.11 0.77 10.41
CA PHE A 388 -1.88 1.99 10.62
C PHE A 388 -0.95 3.19 10.59
N ALA A 389 -1.31 4.23 9.88
CA ALA A 389 -0.57 5.49 9.87
C ALA A 389 -1.44 6.66 9.44
N SER A 390 -1.03 7.86 9.79
CA SER A 390 -1.66 9.09 9.32
C SER A 390 -1.37 9.34 7.83
N ALA A 391 -2.22 10.12 7.17
CA ALA A 391 -1.99 10.51 5.78
C ALA A 391 -0.67 11.25 5.59
N ARG A 392 -0.24 12.05 6.59
CA ARG A 392 1.05 12.73 6.56
C ARG A 392 2.24 11.77 6.60
N ASP A 393 2.15 10.67 7.36
CA ASP A 393 3.21 9.66 7.40
C ASP A 393 3.34 8.92 6.06
N TRP A 394 2.22 8.59 5.43
CA TRP A 394 2.22 8.03 4.07
C TRP A 394 2.79 8.99 3.02
N ALA A 395 2.54 10.29 3.17
CA ALA A 395 3.13 11.30 2.28
C ALA A 395 4.65 11.41 2.47
N ARG A 396 5.16 11.29 3.71
CA ARG A 396 6.61 11.23 3.99
C ARG A 396 7.27 10.04 3.29
N LEU A 397 6.65 8.88 3.39
CA LEU A 397 7.14 7.67 2.70
C LEU A 397 7.09 7.84 1.16
N GLY A 398 6.01 8.41 0.62
CA GLY A 398 5.93 8.73 -0.81
C GLY A 398 7.01 9.71 -1.27
N ASN A 399 7.30 10.73 -0.48
CA ASN A 399 8.36 11.70 -0.76
C ASN A 399 9.78 11.08 -0.72
N LEU A 400 10.03 10.07 0.13
CA LEU A 400 11.30 9.34 0.12
C LEU A 400 11.56 8.74 -1.26
N TYR A 401 10.55 8.11 -1.87
CA TYR A 401 10.65 7.52 -3.20
C TYR A 401 10.75 8.56 -4.31
N LEU A 402 10.05 9.69 -4.16
CA LEU A 402 10.13 10.81 -5.10
C LEU A 402 11.54 11.43 -5.12
N GLN A 403 12.26 11.35 -4.00
CA GLN A 403 13.64 11.82 -3.82
C GLN A 403 14.68 10.68 -4.04
N ASP A 404 14.34 9.62 -4.77
CA ASP A 404 15.22 8.50 -5.07
C ASP A 404 15.89 7.89 -3.82
N GLY A 405 15.14 7.77 -2.74
CA GLY A 405 15.63 7.17 -1.50
C GLY A 405 16.60 8.01 -0.68
N ILE A 406 16.72 9.31 -0.99
CA ILE A 406 17.50 10.27 -0.20
C ILE A 406 16.56 11.05 0.73
N TRP A 407 16.91 11.18 1.99
CA TRP A 407 16.15 11.96 2.97
C TRP A 407 17.06 12.79 3.84
N ASN A 408 16.83 14.10 3.90
CA ASN A 408 17.68 15.05 4.64
C ASN A 408 19.18 14.90 4.34
N GLY A 409 19.53 14.59 3.08
CA GLY A 409 20.91 14.38 2.64
C GLY A 409 21.49 12.98 2.93
N GLU A 410 20.77 12.13 3.66
CA GLU A 410 21.15 10.73 3.88
C GLU A 410 20.53 9.82 2.80
N ARG A 411 21.33 8.94 2.18
CA ARG A 411 20.83 7.90 1.29
C ARG A 411 20.32 6.73 2.14
N MET A 412 19.02 6.58 2.22
CA MET A 412 18.35 5.53 2.97
C MET A 412 18.10 4.27 2.15
N LEU A 413 17.89 4.41 0.83
CA LEU A 413 17.68 3.29 -0.09
C LEU A 413 18.83 3.23 -1.11
N PRO A 414 19.20 2.03 -1.61
CA PRO A 414 20.25 1.90 -2.61
C PRO A 414 19.93 2.72 -3.86
N GLU A 415 20.97 3.20 -4.54
CA GLU A 415 20.80 3.80 -5.85
C GLU A 415 20.08 2.83 -6.81
N GLY A 416 19.08 3.34 -7.53
CA GLY A 416 18.26 2.55 -8.42
C GLY A 416 17.14 1.73 -7.74
N PHE A 417 17.03 1.72 -6.41
CA PHE A 417 15.95 0.97 -5.73
C PHE A 417 14.56 1.55 -6.03
N ALA A 418 14.43 2.89 -6.06
CA ALA A 418 13.17 3.53 -6.47
C ALA A 418 12.79 3.15 -7.92
N LYS A 419 13.76 3.05 -8.82
CA LYS A 419 13.56 2.57 -10.19
C LYS A 419 13.16 1.08 -10.21
N PHE A 420 13.79 0.24 -9.40
CA PHE A 420 13.44 -1.19 -9.29
C PHE A 420 11.98 -1.37 -8.90
N VAL A 421 11.52 -0.71 -7.85
CA VAL A 421 10.13 -0.85 -7.37
C VAL A 421 9.09 -0.26 -8.33
N SER A 422 9.46 0.72 -9.16
CA SER A 422 8.59 1.39 -10.13
C SER A 422 8.71 0.85 -11.56
N THR A 423 9.52 -0.19 -11.79
CA THR A 423 9.65 -0.87 -13.08
C THR A 423 8.79 -2.14 -13.09
N PRO A 424 7.97 -2.37 -14.14
CA PRO A 424 7.18 -3.58 -14.23
C PRO A 424 8.03 -4.84 -14.14
N ALA A 425 7.68 -5.74 -13.22
CA ALA A 425 8.41 -6.98 -12.98
C ALA A 425 8.25 -7.95 -14.17
N PRO A 426 9.32 -8.67 -14.58
CA PRO A 426 9.32 -9.50 -15.78
C PRO A 426 8.21 -10.55 -15.83
N ALA A 427 7.87 -11.18 -14.70
CA ALA A 427 6.81 -12.18 -14.62
C ALA A 427 5.42 -11.60 -14.91
N TRP A 428 5.19 -10.34 -14.52
CA TRP A 428 3.93 -9.61 -14.78
C TRP A 428 3.88 -9.11 -16.22
N VAL A 429 5.01 -8.67 -16.78
CA VAL A 429 5.12 -8.30 -18.21
C VAL A 429 4.85 -9.52 -19.10
N ALA A 430 5.34 -10.71 -18.71
CA ALA A 430 5.09 -11.95 -19.43
C ALA A 430 3.60 -12.38 -19.42
N ASP A 431 2.83 -11.88 -18.44
CA ASP A 431 1.36 -12.00 -18.40
C ASP A 431 0.64 -10.82 -19.08
N HIS A 432 1.35 -9.98 -19.85
CA HIS A 432 0.83 -8.73 -20.46
C HIS A 432 0.17 -7.78 -19.44
N ARG A 433 0.65 -7.78 -18.20
CA ARG A 433 0.17 -6.93 -17.10
C ARG A 433 1.34 -6.11 -16.53
N PRO A 434 1.75 -4.99 -17.18
CA PRO A 434 2.87 -4.18 -16.70
C PRO A 434 2.48 -3.29 -15.51
N ILE A 435 1.83 -3.86 -14.49
CA ILE A 435 1.15 -3.12 -13.41
C ILE A 435 1.77 -3.31 -12.03
N TYR A 436 2.84 -4.12 -11.90
CA TYR A 436 3.44 -4.43 -10.60
C TYR A 436 4.96 -4.44 -10.67
N GLY A 437 5.58 -3.80 -9.68
CA GLY A 437 7.04 -3.72 -9.51
C GLY A 437 7.50 -4.41 -8.22
N GLY A 438 8.29 -3.72 -7.41
CA GLY A 438 8.81 -4.22 -6.12
C GLY A 438 7.89 -3.86 -4.94
N PHE A 439 6.78 -4.56 -4.75
CA PHE A 439 5.71 -4.25 -3.78
C PHE A 439 5.09 -2.86 -3.99
N PHE A 440 5.13 -2.38 -5.21
CA PHE A 440 4.41 -1.20 -5.68
C PHE A 440 3.58 -1.56 -6.92
N TRP A 441 2.40 -0.98 -6.99
CA TRP A 441 1.61 -0.98 -8.21
C TRP A 441 2.12 0.11 -9.15
N ILE A 442 1.94 -0.10 -10.44
CA ILE A 442 2.38 0.82 -11.50
C ILE A 442 1.18 1.13 -12.40
N ASN A 443 1.02 2.39 -12.81
CA ASN A 443 -0.02 2.81 -13.74
C ASN A 443 0.30 2.40 -15.20
N GLY A 444 0.94 1.25 -15.40
CA GLY A 444 1.41 0.79 -16.71
C GLY A 444 0.30 0.51 -17.72
N ASP A 445 -0.89 0.15 -17.24
CA ASP A 445 -2.10 -0.04 -18.05
C ASP A 445 -2.91 1.25 -18.27
N GLY A 446 -2.57 2.34 -17.54
CA GLY A 446 -3.28 3.61 -17.64
C GLY A 446 -4.62 3.63 -16.91
N GLU A 447 -4.81 2.80 -15.89
CA GLU A 447 -6.03 2.77 -15.08
C GLU A 447 -6.38 4.14 -14.50
N TYR A 448 -5.37 4.88 -14.06
CA TYR A 448 -5.52 6.22 -13.46
C TYR A 448 -5.20 7.31 -14.48
N PRO A 449 -5.89 8.48 -14.44
CA PRO A 449 -5.67 9.60 -15.35
C PRO A 449 -4.39 10.39 -15.01
N VAL A 450 -3.29 9.68 -14.86
CA VAL A 450 -1.95 10.20 -14.57
C VAL A 450 -0.93 9.54 -15.51
N PRO A 451 0.28 10.06 -15.66
CA PRO A 451 1.31 9.42 -16.48
C PRO A 451 1.55 7.96 -16.15
N ARG A 452 1.84 7.13 -17.16
CA ARG A 452 2.01 5.67 -16.99
C ARG A 452 3.19 5.26 -16.12
N ASN A 453 4.17 6.14 -15.93
CA ASN A 453 5.28 5.95 -15.01
C ASN A 453 4.95 6.32 -13.55
N ALA A 454 3.72 6.72 -13.28
CA ALA A 454 3.25 6.84 -11.91
C ALA A 454 3.16 5.45 -11.27
N TYR A 455 3.55 5.36 -10.00
CA TYR A 455 3.49 4.14 -9.23
C TYR A 455 2.95 4.42 -7.82
N PHE A 456 2.44 3.41 -7.17
CA PHE A 456 1.68 3.67 -5.96
C PHE A 456 1.65 2.50 -4.98
N MET A 457 1.56 2.85 -3.71
CA MET A 457 1.16 1.96 -2.63
C MET A 457 -0.35 1.83 -2.65
N SER A 458 -0.88 0.62 -2.52
CA SER A 458 -2.32 0.36 -2.59
C SER A 458 -2.77 -0.62 -1.53
N GLY A 459 -3.88 -0.31 -0.88
CA GLY A 459 -4.52 -1.18 0.10
C GLY A 459 -6.03 -1.33 -0.12
N ALA A 460 -6.58 -2.40 0.40
CA ALA A 460 -8.01 -2.67 0.39
C ALA A 460 -8.80 -1.47 0.96
N GLY A 461 -10.02 -1.22 0.47
CA GLY A 461 -10.78 -0.05 0.87
C GLY A 461 -10.41 1.24 0.14
N GLY A 462 -9.63 1.15 -0.95
CA GLY A 462 -9.21 2.29 -1.75
C GLY A 462 -8.07 3.11 -1.13
N GLN A 463 -7.30 2.52 -0.21
CA GLN A 463 -6.12 3.16 0.36
C GLN A 463 -5.06 3.38 -0.72
N LYS A 464 -4.54 4.59 -0.85
CA LYS A 464 -3.57 4.96 -1.90
C LYS A 464 -2.54 5.97 -1.41
N THR A 465 -1.30 5.74 -1.81
CA THR A 465 -0.26 6.77 -1.89
C THR A 465 0.29 6.74 -3.30
N MET A 466 -0.17 7.66 -4.13
CA MET A 466 0.22 7.80 -5.53
C MET A 466 1.46 8.69 -5.63
N ILE A 467 2.48 8.23 -6.34
CA ILE A 467 3.73 8.94 -6.60
C ILE A 467 3.80 9.21 -8.10
N ILE A 468 3.89 10.49 -8.48
CA ILE A 468 3.88 10.96 -9.88
C ILE A 468 5.18 11.73 -10.15
N PRO A 469 6.28 11.05 -10.51
CA PRO A 469 7.61 11.67 -10.64
C PRO A 469 7.65 12.82 -11.64
N SER A 470 6.92 12.72 -12.75
CA SER A 470 6.86 13.76 -13.79
C SER A 470 6.23 15.08 -13.34
N HIS A 471 5.63 15.13 -12.14
CA HIS A 471 4.98 16.32 -11.58
C HIS A 471 5.50 16.65 -10.17
N ASP A 472 6.52 15.94 -9.66
CA ASP A 472 6.97 16.01 -8.27
C ASP A 472 5.83 15.93 -7.25
N LEU A 473 4.89 15.02 -7.48
CA LEU A 473 3.61 14.99 -6.79
C LEU A 473 3.43 13.67 -6.03
N VAL A 474 3.00 13.78 -4.77
CA VAL A 474 2.51 12.67 -3.94
C VAL A 474 1.07 12.97 -3.54
N VAL A 475 0.18 12.02 -3.77
CA VAL A 475 -1.24 12.13 -3.41
C VAL A 475 -1.62 10.97 -2.53
N VAL A 476 -2.12 11.26 -1.33
CA VAL A 476 -2.57 10.24 -0.36
C VAL A 476 -4.08 10.29 -0.23
N ARG A 477 -4.72 9.14 -0.30
CA ARG A 477 -6.12 8.95 0.08
C ARG A 477 -6.19 7.78 1.06
N LEU A 478 -6.80 8.03 2.23
CA LEU A 478 -7.18 6.99 3.20
C LEU A 478 -8.68 7.06 3.44
N GLY A 479 -9.29 5.92 3.72
CA GLY A 479 -10.73 5.83 3.99
C GLY A 479 -11.12 4.46 4.54
N HIS A 480 -12.42 4.27 4.78
CA HIS A 480 -12.91 3.02 5.36
C HIS A 480 -13.33 2.03 4.28
N PHE A 481 -13.10 0.75 4.54
CA PHE A 481 -13.24 -0.34 3.56
C PHE A 481 -14.61 -0.39 2.86
N LYS A 482 -15.69 -0.07 3.57
CA LYS A 482 -17.05 -0.05 3.00
C LYS A 482 -17.18 0.82 1.75
N GLY A 483 -16.39 1.89 1.67
CA GLY A 483 -16.41 2.83 0.54
C GLY A 483 -15.53 2.44 -0.63
N ALA A 484 -14.97 1.23 -0.67
CA ALA A 484 -13.95 0.82 -1.64
C ALA A 484 -14.33 1.02 -3.12
N ASN A 485 -15.58 0.76 -3.47
CA ASN A 485 -16.07 0.87 -4.85
C ASN A 485 -16.09 2.31 -5.33
N GLU A 486 -16.71 3.21 -4.54
CA GLU A 486 -16.84 4.63 -4.84
C GLU A 486 -15.51 5.36 -4.72
N ALA A 487 -14.65 4.91 -3.80
CA ALA A 487 -13.34 5.48 -3.52
C ALA A 487 -12.42 5.50 -4.74
N ASN A 488 -12.45 4.44 -5.57
CA ASN A 488 -11.61 4.38 -6.75
C ASN A 488 -12.00 5.45 -7.78
N GLN A 489 -13.30 5.67 -7.98
CA GLN A 489 -13.78 6.69 -8.91
C GLN A 489 -13.55 8.11 -8.36
N SER A 490 -13.80 8.36 -7.08
CA SER A 490 -13.51 9.63 -6.41
C SER A 490 -12.03 10.00 -6.53
N PHE A 491 -11.16 9.01 -6.31
CA PHE A 491 -9.72 9.21 -6.44
C PHE A 491 -9.29 9.51 -7.88
N LYS A 492 -9.86 8.81 -8.88
CA LYS A 492 -9.62 9.11 -10.31
C LYS A 492 -10.06 10.54 -10.68
N ASN A 493 -11.21 10.97 -10.19
CA ASN A 493 -11.71 12.33 -10.42
C ASN A 493 -10.77 13.38 -9.80
N ALA A 494 -10.31 13.15 -8.57
CA ALA A 494 -9.34 14.02 -7.92
C ALA A 494 -8.00 14.09 -8.67
N LEU A 495 -7.49 12.94 -9.13
CA LEU A 495 -6.24 12.90 -9.90
C LEU A 495 -6.35 13.64 -11.24
N ALA A 496 -7.46 13.51 -11.96
CA ALA A 496 -7.69 14.25 -13.22
C ALA A 496 -7.58 15.76 -12.99
N LEU A 497 -8.23 16.28 -11.93
CA LEU A 497 -8.18 17.69 -11.57
C LEU A 497 -6.76 18.13 -11.14
N LEU A 498 -6.01 17.27 -10.46
CA LEU A 498 -4.62 17.56 -10.07
C LEU A 498 -3.69 17.62 -11.28
N MET A 499 -3.91 16.81 -12.33
CA MET A 499 -3.12 16.89 -13.57
C MET A 499 -3.36 18.20 -14.35
N GLU A 500 -4.52 18.85 -14.13
CA GLU A 500 -4.78 20.19 -14.66
C GLU A 500 -4.26 21.31 -13.73
N ALA A 501 -4.09 21.01 -12.44
CA ALA A 501 -3.69 21.97 -11.41
C ALA A 501 -2.18 22.13 -11.28
N VAL A 502 -1.43 21.04 -11.48
CA VAL A 502 0.00 20.94 -11.22
C VAL A 502 0.75 20.79 -12.54
N PRO A 503 1.69 21.67 -12.87
CA PRO A 503 2.44 21.55 -14.11
C PRO A 503 3.43 20.38 -14.04
N PRO A 504 3.74 19.73 -15.18
CA PRO A 504 4.82 18.76 -15.25
C PRO A 504 6.18 19.45 -15.00
N ASN A 505 7.16 18.66 -14.57
CA ASN A 505 8.54 19.11 -14.45
C ASN A 505 9.07 19.60 -15.80
N LYS A 506 9.93 20.63 -15.76
CA LYS A 506 10.57 21.20 -16.96
C LYS A 506 11.69 20.28 -17.47
#